data_a52b6fca190815835c38979eed153c85
#
_entry.id   a52b6fca190815835c38979eed153c85
#
_cell.length_a   1.000
_cell.length_b   1.000
_cell.length_c   1.000
_cell.angle_alpha   90.00
_cell.angle_beta   90.00
_cell.angle_gamma   90.00
#
_symmetry.space_group_name_H-M   'P 1'
#
loop_
_entity.id
_entity.type
_entity.pdbx_description
1 polymer ?
#
loop_
_entity_poly.entity_id
_entity_poly.type
_entity_poly.pdbx_seq_one_letter_code
_entity_poly.pdbx_strand_id
1 'polypeptide(L)'
;LKQIDPVDDKGHKIIDFSIYDAVRAGFGKVVFIIKREHEQDFRECIGNAVSKHIPVEYVFQELTKVPEGFQIPEGRVKPWGTAHAILCCKGVVNEPFAVINADDYYGRSAFEELYRFLTTHHDDEKYRYAMVGYQLGNTLTDNGSVARGICVTDENGYLQEIAELRLARPEATLK
;
A
#
# COMPACT_ATOMS: atom_id res chain seq x y z
N LEU A 1 10.56 3.04 -13.56
CA LEU A 1 9.54 2.85 -12.50
C LEU A 1 10.29 2.62 -11.19
N LYS A 2 10.18 3.50 -10.21
CA LYS A 2 10.87 3.36 -8.89
C LYS A 2 10.59 2.02 -8.20
N GLN A 3 9.43 1.42 -8.45
CA GLN A 3 9.00 0.16 -7.84
C GLN A 3 9.79 -1.07 -8.32
N ILE A 4 10.51 -0.95 -9.42
CA ILE A 4 11.31 -2.05 -9.99
C ILE A 4 12.82 -1.84 -9.81
N ASP A 5 13.24 -0.73 -9.21
CA ASP A 5 14.65 -0.48 -8.93
C ASP A 5 15.11 -1.40 -7.79
N PRO A 6 16.26 -2.07 -7.93
CA PRO A 6 16.81 -2.92 -6.88
C PRO A 6 17.29 -2.08 -5.69
N VAL A 7 17.11 -2.62 -4.49
CA VAL A 7 17.51 -1.98 -3.23
C VAL A 7 18.71 -2.66 -2.58
N ASP A 8 19.18 -3.77 -3.15
CA ASP A 8 20.37 -4.48 -2.71
C ASP A 8 21.20 -5.02 -3.89
N ASP A 9 22.36 -5.54 -3.59
CA ASP A 9 23.32 -6.13 -4.55
C ASP A 9 22.85 -7.48 -5.15
N LYS A 10 21.79 -8.07 -4.60
CA LYS A 10 21.16 -9.29 -5.13
C LYS A 10 20.01 -9.00 -6.09
N GLY A 11 19.66 -7.73 -6.26
CA GLY A 11 18.60 -7.29 -7.16
C GLY A 11 17.21 -7.36 -6.56
N HIS A 12 17.05 -7.51 -5.23
CA HIS A 12 15.75 -7.46 -4.58
C HIS A 12 15.18 -6.06 -4.62
N LYS A 13 13.86 -5.98 -4.74
CA LYS A 13 13.07 -4.75 -4.73
C LYS A 13 12.34 -4.61 -3.40
N ILE A 14 11.94 -3.41 -3.03
CA ILE A 14 11.18 -3.18 -1.77
C ILE A 14 9.94 -4.08 -1.71
N ILE A 15 9.23 -4.23 -2.83
CA ILE A 15 8.03 -5.05 -2.90
C ILE A 15 8.29 -6.53 -2.65
N ASP A 16 9.48 -7.05 -2.96
CA ASP A 16 9.82 -8.47 -2.72
C ASP A 16 9.79 -8.78 -1.21
N PHE A 17 10.29 -7.86 -0.38
CA PHE A 17 10.23 -7.99 1.08
C PHE A 17 8.79 -7.92 1.60
N SER A 18 7.98 -6.99 1.09
CA SER A 18 6.58 -6.87 1.47
C SER A 18 5.78 -8.13 1.12
N ILE A 19 5.99 -8.69 -0.06
CA ILE A 19 5.31 -9.94 -0.48
C ILE A 19 5.79 -11.13 0.35
N TYR A 20 7.10 -11.22 0.61
CA TYR A 20 7.65 -12.27 1.45
C TYR A 20 7.02 -12.25 2.86
N ASP A 21 6.91 -11.07 3.48
CA ASP A 21 6.30 -10.91 4.79
C ASP A 21 4.78 -11.20 4.77
N ALA A 22 4.08 -10.79 3.71
CA ALA A 22 2.66 -11.09 3.52
C ALA A 22 2.40 -12.61 3.42
N VAL A 23 3.20 -13.33 2.62
CA VAL A 23 3.09 -14.80 2.50
C VAL A 23 3.33 -15.46 3.86
N ARG A 24 4.32 -15.02 4.61
CA ARG A 24 4.62 -15.56 5.94
C ARG A 24 3.54 -15.27 6.97
N ALA A 25 2.85 -14.14 6.85
CA ALA A 25 1.71 -13.80 7.70
C ALA A 25 0.45 -14.61 7.39
N GLY A 26 0.37 -15.24 6.20
CA GLY A 26 -0.75 -16.10 5.81
C GLY A 26 -1.64 -15.55 4.68
N PHE A 27 -1.28 -14.40 4.07
CA PHE A 27 -2.02 -13.90 2.90
C PHE A 27 -1.92 -14.89 1.74
N GLY A 28 -3.07 -15.17 1.11
CA GLY A 28 -3.21 -16.22 0.10
C GLY A 28 -3.17 -15.74 -1.35
N LYS A 29 -3.18 -14.44 -1.60
CA LYS A 29 -3.19 -13.85 -2.94
C LYS A 29 -2.59 -12.45 -2.95
N VAL A 30 -1.94 -12.08 -4.04
CA VAL A 30 -1.50 -10.71 -4.33
C VAL A 30 -2.23 -10.18 -5.55
N VAL A 31 -2.74 -8.97 -5.47
CA VAL A 31 -3.35 -8.26 -6.59
C VAL A 31 -2.55 -7.00 -6.87
N PHE A 32 -1.92 -6.93 -8.03
CA PHE A 32 -1.18 -5.76 -8.46
C PHE A 32 -2.09 -4.80 -9.20
N ILE A 33 -2.18 -3.58 -8.71
CA ILE A 33 -2.91 -2.49 -9.36
C ILE A 33 -1.90 -1.65 -10.14
N ILE A 34 -1.91 -1.78 -11.44
CA ILE A 34 -0.94 -1.15 -12.33
C ILE A 34 -1.64 -0.40 -13.48
N LYS A 35 -0.87 0.38 -14.22
CA LYS A 35 -1.32 0.88 -15.52
C LYS A 35 -1.12 -0.20 -16.57
N ARG A 36 -2.02 -0.29 -17.54
CA ARG A 36 -1.95 -1.29 -18.62
C ARG A 36 -0.66 -1.17 -19.44
N GLU A 37 -0.18 0.03 -19.67
CA GLU A 37 1.06 0.30 -20.38
C GLU A 37 2.32 -0.30 -19.74
N HIS A 38 2.26 -0.63 -18.44
CA HIS A 38 3.37 -1.20 -17.68
C HIS A 38 3.20 -2.70 -17.40
N GLU A 39 2.19 -3.34 -17.97
CA GLU A 39 1.87 -4.74 -17.65
C GLU A 39 3.02 -5.69 -17.96
N GLN A 40 3.58 -5.59 -19.16
CA GLN A 40 4.62 -6.52 -19.60
C GLN A 40 5.88 -6.36 -18.73
N ASP A 41 6.39 -5.14 -18.59
CA ASP A 41 7.58 -4.85 -17.78
C ASP A 41 7.40 -5.33 -16.34
N PHE A 42 6.21 -5.07 -15.77
CA PHE A 42 5.92 -5.45 -14.40
C PHE A 42 5.85 -6.97 -14.21
N ARG A 43 5.24 -7.69 -15.16
CA ARG A 43 5.21 -9.15 -15.15
C ARG A 43 6.60 -9.74 -15.20
N GLU A 44 7.46 -9.23 -16.10
CA GLU A 44 8.83 -9.72 -16.27
C GLU A 44 9.70 -9.41 -15.06
N CYS A 45 9.61 -8.19 -14.52
CA CYS A 45 10.47 -7.73 -13.44
C CYS A 45 10.06 -8.23 -12.04
N ILE A 46 8.76 -8.49 -11.82
CA ILE A 46 8.22 -8.82 -10.49
C ILE A 46 7.28 -10.02 -10.56
N GLY A 47 6.25 -9.92 -11.38
CA GLY A 47 5.12 -10.85 -11.36
C GLY A 47 5.50 -12.30 -11.56
N ASN A 48 6.39 -12.59 -12.49
CA ASN A 48 6.84 -13.97 -12.79
C ASN A 48 7.62 -14.61 -11.63
N ALA A 49 8.35 -13.81 -10.85
CA ALA A 49 9.04 -14.29 -9.65
C ALA A 49 8.05 -14.55 -8.52
N VAL A 50 7.15 -13.60 -8.26
CA VAL A 50 6.14 -13.66 -7.20
C VAL A 50 5.16 -14.81 -7.41
N SER A 51 4.71 -15.04 -8.65
CA SER A 51 3.73 -16.10 -8.98
C SER A 51 4.22 -17.52 -8.68
N LYS A 52 5.51 -17.72 -8.44
CA LYS A 52 6.07 -19.00 -7.99
C LYS A 52 5.80 -19.29 -6.51
N HIS A 53 5.43 -18.29 -5.74
CA HIS A 53 5.28 -18.36 -4.29
C HIS A 53 3.85 -18.09 -3.81
N ILE A 54 3.08 -17.32 -4.56
CA ILE A 54 1.71 -16.92 -4.21
C ILE A 54 0.92 -16.63 -5.50
N PRO A 55 -0.38 -16.96 -5.56
CA PRO A 55 -1.27 -16.55 -6.65
C PRO A 55 -1.24 -15.05 -6.88
N VAL A 56 -1.12 -14.66 -8.15
CA VAL A 56 -1.02 -13.25 -8.58
C VAL A 56 -2.13 -12.93 -9.55
N GLU A 57 -2.83 -11.82 -9.29
CA GLU A 57 -3.78 -11.20 -10.21
C GLU A 57 -3.35 -9.78 -10.57
N TYR A 58 -3.84 -9.27 -11.68
CA TYR A 58 -3.56 -7.92 -12.17
C TYR A 58 -4.85 -7.16 -12.38
N VAL A 59 -4.89 -5.95 -11.85
CA VAL A 59 -5.98 -5.00 -12.03
C VAL A 59 -5.41 -3.73 -12.66
N PHE A 60 -6.15 -3.17 -13.61
CA PHE A 60 -5.69 -1.98 -14.33
C PHE A 60 -6.46 -0.76 -13.87
N GLN A 61 -5.71 0.25 -13.38
CA GLN A 61 -6.24 1.56 -13.09
C GLN A 61 -6.34 2.36 -14.39
N GLU A 62 -7.53 2.46 -14.93
CA GLU A 62 -7.83 3.18 -16.17
C GLU A 62 -8.69 4.42 -15.88
N LEU A 63 -8.41 5.54 -16.54
CA LEU A 63 -9.13 6.81 -16.32
C LEU A 63 -10.65 6.67 -16.53
N THR A 64 -11.04 5.79 -17.43
CA THR A 64 -12.45 5.55 -17.81
C THR A 64 -13.23 4.70 -16.80
N LYS A 65 -12.55 4.02 -15.90
CA LYS A 65 -13.20 3.18 -14.86
C LYS A 65 -13.69 4.03 -13.70
N VAL A 66 -14.66 4.86 -13.93
CA VAL A 66 -15.31 5.66 -12.88
C VAL A 66 -16.71 5.13 -12.58
N PRO A 67 -17.22 5.30 -11.33
CA PRO A 67 -18.59 4.92 -11.01
C PRO A 67 -19.62 5.65 -11.89
N GLU A 68 -20.78 5.04 -12.05
CA GLU A 68 -21.89 5.62 -12.79
C GLU A 68 -22.25 7.01 -12.22
N GLY A 69 -22.53 7.95 -13.13
CA GLY A 69 -22.84 9.35 -12.78
C GLY A 69 -21.63 10.28 -12.62
N PHE A 70 -20.40 9.74 -12.63
CA PHE A 70 -19.19 10.59 -12.63
C PHE A 70 -18.73 10.92 -14.04
N GLN A 71 -18.46 12.20 -14.29
CA GLN A 71 -17.89 12.67 -15.55
C GLN A 71 -16.38 12.83 -15.42
N ILE A 72 -15.66 12.43 -16.46
CA ILE A 72 -14.22 12.64 -16.54
C ILE A 72 -13.98 14.06 -17.06
N PRO A 73 -13.26 14.92 -16.32
CA PRO A 73 -12.94 16.26 -16.82
C PRO A 73 -12.21 16.20 -18.15
N GLU A 74 -12.58 17.08 -19.07
CA GLU A 74 -11.92 17.19 -20.37
C GLU A 74 -10.42 17.46 -20.21
N GLY A 75 -9.60 16.78 -21.00
CA GLY A 75 -8.14 16.91 -20.95
C GLY A 75 -7.46 16.23 -19.74
N ARG A 76 -8.18 15.48 -18.92
CA ARG A 76 -7.55 14.77 -17.79
C ARG A 76 -6.65 13.64 -18.29
N VAL A 77 -5.36 13.71 -17.98
CA VAL A 77 -4.36 12.69 -18.29
C VAL A 77 -3.77 12.02 -17.03
N LYS A 78 -3.86 12.71 -15.87
CA LYS A 78 -3.35 12.17 -14.61
C LYS A 78 -4.27 11.06 -14.09
N PRO A 79 -3.72 9.94 -13.58
CA PRO A 79 -4.53 8.92 -12.95
C PRO A 79 -5.29 9.48 -11.75
N TRP A 80 -6.36 8.79 -11.38
CA TRP A 80 -7.09 9.06 -10.15
C TRP A 80 -6.24 8.66 -8.93
N GLY A 81 -6.66 9.05 -7.73
CA GLY A 81 -5.97 8.73 -6.48
C GLY A 81 -6.02 7.24 -6.10
N THR A 82 -5.44 6.93 -4.94
CA THR A 82 -5.33 5.55 -4.40
C THR A 82 -6.69 4.91 -4.14
N ALA A 83 -7.69 5.67 -3.68
CA ALA A 83 -9.05 5.15 -3.48
C ALA A 83 -9.65 4.62 -4.79
N HIS A 84 -9.43 5.28 -5.92
CA HIS A 84 -9.86 4.79 -7.22
C HIS A 84 -9.10 3.52 -7.64
N ALA A 85 -7.81 3.43 -7.34
CA ALA A 85 -7.05 2.22 -7.61
C ALA A 85 -7.66 1.01 -6.88
N ILE A 86 -8.02 1.17 -5.61
CA ILE A 86 -8.71 0.14 -4.82
C ILE A 86 -10.09 -0.18 -5.44
N LEU A 87 -10.84 0.83 -5.85
CA LEU A 87 -12.15 0.63 -6.49
C LEU A 87 -12.06 -0.20 -7.77
N CYS A 88 -10.96 -0.12 -8.51
CA CYS A 88 -10.74 -0.94 -9.70
C CYS A 88 -10.66 -2.45 -9.38
N CYS A 89 -10.42 -2.82 -8.12
CA CYS A 89 -10.41 -4.22 -7.67
C CYS A 89 -11.81 -4.81 -7.45
N LYS A 90 -12.87 -4.01 -7.57
CA LYS A 90 -14.26 -4.49 -7.41
C LYS A 90 -14.54 -5.66 -8.36
N GLY A 91 -15.02 -6.77 -7.81
CA GLY A 91 -15.29 -8.01 -8.54
C GLY A 91 -14.09 -8.91 -8.75
N VAL A 92 -12.88 -8.45 -8.42
CA VAL A 92 -11.64 -9.26 -8.42
C VAL A 92 -11.28 -9.67 -6.99
N VAL A 93 -11.38 -8.73 -6.05
CA VAL A 93 -11.16 -8.96 -4.63
C VAL A 93 -12.52 -9.03 -3.94
N ASN A 94 -12.85 -10.19 -3.38
CA ASN A 94 -14.10 -10.44 -2.67
C ASN A 94 -13.87 -10.92 -1.23
N GLU A 95 -12.62 -11.05 -0.84
CA GLU A 95 -12.17 -11.45 0.50
C GLU A 95 -11.74 -10.22 1.32
N PRO A 96 -11.61 -10.31 2.65
CA PRO A 96 -10.90 -9.31 3.43
C PRO A 96 -9.50 -9.09 2.88
N PHE A 97 -9.08 -7.84 2.76
CA PHE A 97 -7.83 -7.49 2.09
C PHE A 97 -7.06 -6.38 2.81
N ALA A 98 -5.76 -6.35 2.61
CA ALA A 98 -4.88 -5.25 2.99
C ALA A 98 -4.40 -4.51 1.75
N VAL A 99 -4.14 -3.22 1.88
CA VAL A 99 -3.60 -2.36 0.82
C VAL A 99 -2.25 -1.82 1.26
N ILE A 100 -1.26 -1.93 0.39
CA ILE A 100 0.08 -1.39 0.60
C ILE A 100 0.54 -0.62 -0.64
N ASN A 101 1.47 0.30 -0.46
CA ASN A 101 2.21 0.90 -1.57
C ASN A 101 3.37 -0.01 -1.97
N ALA A 102 3.65 -0.12 -3.26
CA ALA A 102 4.69 -1.01 -3.78
C ALA A 102 6.13 -0.52 -3.50
N ASP A 103 6.29 0.75 -3.13
CA ASP A 103 7.56 1.43 -2.88
C ASP A 103 7.81 1.77 -1.41
N ASP A 104 6.97 1.25 -0.51
CA ASP A 104 7.13 1.41 0.93
C ASP A 104 7.51 0.07 1.60
N TYR A 105 8.35 0.13 2.63
CA TYR A 105 8.68 -1.01 3.48
C TYR A 105 7.91 -0.94 4.80
N TYR A 106 7.12 -1.98 5.06
CA TYR A 106 6.20 -2.02 6.21
C TYR A 106 6.73 -2.85 7.38
N GLY A 107 7.59 -3.84 7.09
CA GLY A 107 8.11 -4.78 8.08
C GLY A 107 7.11 -5.91 8.42
N ARG A 108 7.67 -7.00 8.91
CA ARG A 108 6.97 -8.25 9.14
C ARG A 108 5.75 -8.11 10.08
N SER A 109 5.92 -7.42 11.21
CA SER A 109 4.87 -7.28 12.22
C SER A 109 3.62 -6.60 11.69
N ALA A 110 3.75 -5.67 10.72
CA ALA A 110 2.62 -5.00 10.10
C ALA A 110 1.70 -6.01 9.38
N PHE A 111 2.27 -6.95 8.64
CA PHE A 111 1.50 -7.98 7.94
C PHE A 111 0.87 -8.99 8.91
N GLU A 112 1.57 -9.38 9.97
CA GLU A 112 1.04 -10.28 11.00
C GLU A 112 -0.16 -9.65 11.72
N GLU A 113 -0.07 -8.36 12.10
CA GLU A 113 -1.16 -7.64 12.75
C GLU A 113 -2.37 -7.45 11.83
N LEU A 114 -2.15 -7.06 10.57
CA LEU A 114 -3.23 -6.91 9.59
C LEU A 114 -3.89 -8.25 9.31
N TYR A 115 -3.13 -9.32 9.12
CA TYR A 115 -3.69 -10.66 8.88
C TYR A 115 -4.52 -11.12 10.07
N ARG A 116 -4.02 -10.95 11.29
CA ARG A 116 -4.76 -11.26 12.51
C ARG A 116 -6.08 -10.48 12.58
N PHE A 117 -6.04 -9.18 12.31
CA PHE A 117 -7.25 -8.35 12.29
C PHE A 117 -8.25 -8.87 11.26
N LEU A 118 -7.83 -9.06 10.01
CA LEU A 118 -8.69 -9.49 8.91
C LEU A 118 -9.32 -10.87 9.10
N THR A 119 -8.67 -11.75 9.88
CA THR A 119 -9.18 -13.11 10.15
C THR A 119 -10.02 -13.22 11.41
N THR A 120 -9.96 -12.22 12.30
CA THR A 120 -10.68 -12.25 13.59
C THR A 120 -11.83 -11.25 13.67
N HIS A 121 -11.86 -10.25 12.78
CA HIS A 121 -12.92 -9.23 12.76
C HIS A 121 -13.75 -9.38 11.49
N HIS A 122 -15.05 -9.28 11.63
CA HIS A 122 -16.00 -9.33 10.53
C HIS A 122 -16.88 -8.09 10.55
N ASP A 123 -17.30 -7.64 9.39
CA ASP A 123 -18.28 -6.58 9.26
C ASP A 123 -19.61 -7.04 9.89
N ASP A 124 -20.22 -6.14 10.62
CA ASP A 124 -21.56 -6.30 11.20
C ASP A 124 -22.47 -5.16 10.71
N GLU A 125 -22.99 -4.34 11.60
CA GLU A 125 -23.71 -3.11 11.23
C GLU A 125 -22.76 -2.00 10.73
N LYS A 126 -21.44 -2.20 10.89
CA LYS A 126 -20.38 -1.26 10.48
C LYS A 126 -19.26 -2.01 9.78
N TYR A 127 -18.66 -1.34 8.82
CA TYR A 127 -17.42 -1.81 8.22
C TYR A 127 -16.27 -1.75 9.23
N ARG A 128 -15.42 -2.76 9.20
CA ARG A 128 -14.26 -2.88 10.09
C ARG A 128 -12.99 -2.58 9.31
N TYR A 129 -12.33 -1.48 9.68
CA TYR A 129 -11.07 -1.05 9.08
C TYR A 129 -9.96 -1.04 10.12
N ALA A 130 -8.76 -1.33 9.69
CA ALA A 130 -7.55 -1.18 10.50
C ALA A 130 -6.44 -0.54 9.66
N MET A 131 -5.51 0.09 10.35
CA MET A 131 -4.24 0.51 9.77
C MET A 131 -3.13 0.33 10.79
N VAL A 132 -1.92 0.08 10.32
CA VAL A 132 -0.74 -0.03 11.18
C VAL A 132 -0.12 1.36 11.34
N GLY A 133 -0.06 1.84 12.57
CA GLY A 133 0.63 3.07 12.93
C GLY A 133 2.11 2.81 13.22
N TYR A 134 2.96 3.72 12.79
CA TYR A 134 4.41 3.68 13.04
C TYR A 134 4.82 4.83 13.95
N GLN A 135 5.80 4.60 14.80
CA GLN A 135 6.37 5.68 15.61
C GLN A 135 6.99 6.73 14.69
N LEU A 136 6.55 7.98 14.84
CA LEU A 136 6.92 9.08 13.95
C LEU A 136 8.43 9.22 13.78
N GLY A 137 9.20 9.12 14.86
CA GLY A 137 10.66 9.23 14.84
C GLY A 137 11.34 8.22 13.91
N ASN A 138 10.74 7.05 13.71
CA ASN A 138 11.27 6.00 12.84
C ASN A 138 10.94 6.24 11.34
N THR A 139 10.10 7.22 11.04
CA THR A 139 9.65 7.53 9.67
C THR A 139 10.25 8.80 9.10
N LEU A 140 11.06 9.51 9.88
CA LEU A 140 11.74 10.74 9.46
C LEU A 140 13.05 10.43 8.73
N THR A 141 13.44 11.35 7.85
CA THR A 141 14.72 11.30 7.14
C THR A 141 15.70 12.31 7.70
N ASP A 142 16.99 12.00 7.59
CA ASP A 142 18.08 12.95 7.89
C ASP A 142 18.31 13.94 6.73
N ASN A 143 17.73 13.68 5.56
CA ASN A 143 17.89 14.47 4.35
C ASN A 143 16.55 15.14 3.95
N GLY A 144 16.39 16.40 4.33
CA GLY A 144 15.23 17.20 3.95
C GLY A 144 13.99 16.95 4.79
N SER A 145 12.82 17.15 4.20
CA SER A 145 11.51 16.98 4.85
C SER A 145 10.65 15.91 4.19
N VAL A 146 9.82 15.26 4.98
CA VAL A 146 8.84 14.26 4.52
C VAL A 146 7.44 14.63 4.95
N ALA A 147 6.44 14.32 4.13
CA ALA A 147 5.04 14.41 4.53
C ALA A 147 4.64 13.13 5.28
N ARG A 148 3.94 13.31 6.41
CA ARG A 148 3.42 12.20 7.23
C ARG A 148 2.02 12.52 7.73
N GLY A 149 1.14 11.52 7.70
CA GLY A 149 -0.14 11.57 8.39
C GLY A 149 0.07 11.29 9.87
N ILE A 150 -0.12 12.31 10.70
CA ILE A 150 -0.06 12.15 12.15
C ILE A 150 -1.41 11.68 12.64
N CYS A 151 -1.43 10.51 13.25
CA CYS A 151 -2.66 9.89 13.75
C CYS A 151 -2.83 10.17 15.23
N VAL A 152 -4.03 10.60 15.60
CA VAL A 152 -4.47 10.70 16.99
C VAL A 152 -5.45 9.56 17.26
N THR A 153 -5.20 8.78 18.30
CA THR A 153 -6.06 7.66 18.70
C THR A 153 -6.63 7.91 20.10
N ASP A 154 -7.78 7.31 20.37
CA ASP A 154 -8.31 7.25 21.75
C ASP A 154 -7.59 6.16 22.59
N GLU A 155 -8.03 6.01 23.83
CA GLU A 155 -7.48 5.03 24.79
C GLU A 155 -7.65 3.57 24.36
N ASN A 156 -8.60 3.29 23.45
CA ASN A 156 -8.87 1.97 22.89
C ASN A 156 -8.15 1.72 21.54
N GLY A 157 -7.37 2.70 21.06
CA GLY A 157 -6.66 2.63 19.80
C GLY A 157 -7.49 2.98 18.56
N TYR A 158 -8.72 3.49 18.72
CA TYR A 158 -9.52 3.95 17.60
C TYR A 158 -9.04 5.30 17.09
N LEU A 159 -8.86 5.39 15.79
CA LEU A 159 -8.45 6.61 15.11
C LEU A 159 -9.51 7.70 15.28
N GLN A 160 -9.08 8.86 15.79
CA GLN A 160 -9.92 10.04 15.97
C GLN A 160 -9.62 11.11 14.91
N GLU A 161 -8.36 11.28 14.57
CA GLU A 161 -7.91 12.32 13.63
C GLU A 161 -6.67 11.88 12.87
N ILE A 162 -6.55 12.36 11.62
CA ILE A 162 -5.30 12.33 10.84
C ILE A 162 -5.01 13.74 10.34
N ALA A 163 -3.83 14.26 10.67
CA ALA A 163 -3.33 15.53 10.15
C ALA A 163 -2.08 15.28 9.30
N GLU A 164 -2.12 15.68 8.03
CA GLU A 164 -0.92 15.60 7.18
C GLU A 164 0.01 16.78 7.48
N LEU A 165 1.20 16.47 7.95
CA LEU A 165 2.24 17.45 8.26
C LEU A 165 3.51 17.18 7.47
N ARG A 166 4.20 18.27 7.10
CA ARG A 166 5.53 18.21 6.53
C ARG A 166 6.57 18.35 7.64
N LEU A 167 7.37 17.32 7.81
CA LEU A 167 8.26 17.15 8.95
C LEU A 167 9.71 16.95 8.48
N ALA A 168 10.65 17.51 9.24
CA ALA A 168 12.08 17.23 9.13
C ALA A 168 12.61 16.87 10.51
N ARG A 169 13.69 16.07 10.58
CA ARG A 169 14.42 15.95 11.85
C ARG A 169 15.01 17.31 12.22
N PRO A 170 14.90 17.73 13.49
CA PRO A 170 15.65 18.87 13.96
C PRO A 170 17.14 18.64 13.65
N GLU A 171 17.82 19.63 13.08
CA GLU A 171 19.26 19.56 12.93
C GLU A 171 19.87 19.28 14.31
N ALA A 172 20.66 18.21 14.41
CA ALA A 172 21.42 17.95 15.61
C ALA A 172 22.39 19.15 15.78
N THR A 173 22.07 20.03 16.68
CA THR A 173 22.99 21.11 17.05
C THR A 173 24.20 20.41 17.64
N LEU A 174 25.23 20.23 16.83
CA LEU A 174 26.55 19.83 17.30
C LEU A 174 26.99 20.88 18.31
N LYS A 175 26.89 20.56 19.58
CA LYS A 175 27.57 21.26 20.66
C LYS A 175 28.94 20.64 20.86
#